data_fb9fb2725ec92436f5d80ef9649d2ec1
#
_entry.id   fb9fb2725ec92436f5d80ef9649d2ec1
#
_cell.length_a   1.000
_cell.length_b   1.000
_cell.length_c   1.000
_cell.angle_alpha   90.00
_cell.angle_beta   90.00
_cell.angle_gamma   90.00
#
_symmetry.space_group_name_H-M   'P 1'
#
loop_
_entity.id
_entity.type
_entity.pdbx_description
1 polymer ?
#
loop_
_entity_poly.entity_id
_entity_poly.type
_entity_poly.pdbx_seq_one_letter_code
_entity_poly.pdbx_strand_id
1 'polypeptide(L)'
;KKYYLEMIENIESSEFMSPKEYLIARNYSIIDSSLSYASKELKSWFKLVENKSKERVCTLHNNVALNHFIHGDKNYLISWDNYLVDTPILDLYKFYKKEGYKLDFPYLLKVYNETLSLTDEEKMLFNILISIPPKIVRIDNEMDNTYNIKNTFSYIYSGIGVVSENK
;
A
#
# COMPACT_ATOMS: atom_id res chain seq x y z
N LYS A 1 -13.70 -4.42 1.08
CA LYS A 1 -14.15 -5.69 0.46
C LYS A 1 -15.49 -5.48 -0.26
N LYS A 2 -16.52 -4.94 0.40
CA LYS A 2 -17.85 -4.68 -0.18
C LYS A 2 -17.77 -3.91 -1.52
N TYR A 3 -17.00 -2.83 -1.58
CA TYR A 3 -16.80 -2.02 -2.80
C TYR A 3 -16.34 -2.86 -4.02
N TYR A 4 -15.39 -3.75 -3.83
CA TYR A 4 -14.89 -4.59 -4.93
C TYR A 4 -15.83 -5.73 -5.29
N LEU A 5 -16.59 -6.24 -4.31
CA LEU A 5 -17.63 -7.23 -4.57
C LEU A 5 -18.75 -6.63 -5.43
N GLU A 6 -19.27 -5.48 -5.05
CA GLU A 6 -20.29 -4.76 -5.84
C GLU A 6 -19.78 -4.42 -7.26
N MET A 7 -18.49 -4.08 -7.38
CA MET A 7 -17.89 -3.80 -8.69
C MET A 7 -17.87 -5.03 -9.58
N ILE A 8 -17.45 -6.20 -9.08
CA ILE A 8 -17.37 -7.42 -9.90
C ILE A 8 -18.76 -7.94 -10.25
N GLU A 9 -19.72 -7.90 -9.33
CA GLU A 9 -21.11 -8.26 -9.59
C GLU A 9 -21.72 -7.41 -10.72
N ASN A 10 -21.46 -6.10 -10.72
CA ASN A 10 -21.89 -5.21 -11.80
C ASN A 10 -21.25 -5.55 -13.15
N ILE A 11 -19.95 -5.88 -13.15
CA ILE A 11 -19.22 -6.27 -14.37
C ILE A 11 -19.77 -7.59 -14.92
N GLU A 12 -19.98 -8.60 -14.08
CA GLU A 12 -20.46 -9.92 -14.47
C GLU A 12 -21.92 -9.91 -14.92
N SER A 13 -22.73 -8.94 -14.47
CA SER A 13 -24.11 -8.77 -14.91
C SER A 13 -24.26 -8.13 -16.30
N SER A 14 -23.17 -7.58 -16.85
CA SER A 14 -23.17 -6.94 -18.16
C SER A 14 -23.13 -7.98 -19.29
N GLU A 15 -23.94 -7.80 -20.34
CA GLU A 15 -23.94 -8.69 -21.50
C GLU A 15 -22.59 -8.68 -22.25
N PHE A 16 -21.92 -7.52 -22.28
CA PHE A 16 -20.60 -7.34 -22.88
C PHE A 16 -19.70 -6.57 -21.92
N MET A 17 -18.51 -7.13 -21.67
CA MET A 17 -17.47 -6.46 -20.89
C MET A 17 -16.61 -5.58 -21.79
N SER A 18 -16.38 -4.35 -21.38
CA SER A 18 -15.33 -3.52 -21.98
C SER A 18 -13.93 -4.10 -21.66
N PRO A 19 -12.88 -3.74 -22.41
CA PRO A 19 -11.52 -4.22 -22.14
C PRO A 19 -11.04 -3.97 -20.71
N LYS A 20 -11.44 -2.85 -20.11
CA LYS A 20 -11.12 -2.51 -18.71
C LYS A 20 -11.87 -3.40 -17.71
N GLU A 21 -13.14 -3.68 -17.95
CA GLU A 21 -13.95 -4.56 -17.11
C GLU A 21 -13.42 -5.99 -17.16
N TYR A 22 -13.06 -6.46 -18.36
CA TYR A 22 -12.38 -7.75 -18.50
C TYR A 22 -11.05 -7.82 -17.73
N LEU A 23 -10.26 -6.74 -17.77
CA LEU A 23 -9.01 -6.67 -17.02
C LEU A 23 -9.24 -6.77 -15.50
N ILE A 24 -10.30 -6.12 -14.99
CA ILE A 24 -10.67 -6.19 -13.57
C ILE A 24 -11.16 -7.60 -13.23
N ALA A 25 -12.10 -8.14 -14.01
CA ALA A 25 -12.69 -9.46 -13.77
C ALA A 25 -11.63 -10.56 -13.77
N ARG A 26 -10.73 -10.56 -14.76
CA ARG A 26 -9.62 -11.51 -14.86
C ARG A 26 -8.69 -11.50 -13.63
N ASN A 27 -8.51 -10.36 -13.01
CA ASN A 27 -7.59 -10.19 -11.88
C ASN A 27 -8.31 -10.05 -10.52
N TYR A 28 -9.63 -10.25 -10.47
CA TYR A 28 -10.40 -10.06 -9.23
C TYR A 28 -9.95 -10.99 -8.09
N SER A 29 -9.55 -12.22 -8.41
CA SER A 29 -9.07 -13.18 -7.40
C SER A 29 -7.89 -12.66 -6.58
N ILE A 30 -7.00 -11.90 -7.21
CA ILE A 30 -5.85 -11.29 -6.53
C ILE A 30 -6.28 -10.16 -5.59
N ILE A 31 -7.26 -9.35 -6.01
CA ILE A 31 -7.85 -8.31 -5.15
C ILE A 31 -8.49 -8.96 -3.92
N ASP A 32 -9.33 -9.99 -4.12
CA ASP A 32 -10.00 -10.67 -3.01
C ASP A 32 -9.01 -11.38 -2.08
N SER A 33 -7.97 -12.02 -2.62
CA SER A 33 -6.91 -12.66 -1.84
C SER A 33 -6.16 -11.65 -0.97
N SER A 34 -5.77 -10.50 -1.53
CA SER A 34 -5.09 -9.43 -0.77
C SER A 34 -5.96 -8.86 0.34
N LEU A 35 -7.24 -8.60 0.07
CA LEU A 35 -8.19 -8.12 1.07
C LEU A 35 -8.48 -9.17 2.16
N SER A 36 -8.54 -10.43 1.79
CA SER A 36 -8.74 -11.55 2.72
C SER A 36 -7.52 -11.71 3.64
N TYR A 37 -6.30 -11.62 3.08
CA TYR A 37 -5.07 -11.59 3.84
C TYR A 37 -5.06 -10.42 4.82
N ALA A 38 -5.27 -9.19 4.35
CA ALA A 38 -5.29 -8.00 5.21
C ALA A 38 -6.32 -8.13 6.34
N SER A 39 -7.52 -8.64 6.05
CA SER A 39 -8.58 -8.84 7.05
C SER A 39 -8.23 -9.89 8.10
N LYS A 40 -7.55 -10.97 7.70
CA LYS A 40 -7.09 -12.02 8.61
C LYS A 40 -5.98 -11.48 9.52
N GLU A 41 -4.94 -10.88 8.92
CA GLU A 41 -3.80 -10.37 9.68
C GLU A 41 -4.19 -9.21 10.62
N LEU A 42 -5.17 -8.37 10.23
CA LEU A 42 -5.67 -7.31 11.09
C LEU A 42 -6.26 -7.85 12.40
N LYS A 43 -6.99 -8.99 12.35
CA LYS A 43 -7.50 -9.65 13.57
C LYS A 43 -6.37 -10.17 14.46
N SER A 44 -5.30 -10.68 13.85
CA SER A 44 -4.11 -11.14 14.58
C SER A 44 -3.34 -9.96 15.18
N TRP A 45 -3.22 -8.88 14.45
CA TRP A 45 -2.58 -7.65 14.91
C TRP A 45 -3.32 -7.03 16.11
N PHE A 46 -4.65 -6.96 16.09
CA PHE A 46 -5.42 -6.47 17.22
C PHE A 46 -5.14 -7.27 18.49
N LYS A 47 -5.07 -8.60 18.40
CA LYS A 47 -4.71 -9.44 19.55
C LYS A 47 -3.29 -9.20 20.08
N LEU A 48 -2.38 -8.84 19.19
CA LEU A 48 -0.99 -8.53 19.55
C LEU A 48 -0.86 -7.22 20.31
N VAL A 49 -1.70 -6.23 19.98
CA VAL A 49 -1.60 -4.87 20.54
C VAL A 49 -2.63 -4.56 21.62
N GLU A 50 -3.69 -5.36 21.80
CA GLU A 50 -4.82 -5.06 22.71
C GLU A 50 -4.42 -4.77 24.15
N ASN A 51 -3.31 -5.35 24.63
CA ASN A 51 -2.79 -5.16 25.99
C ASN A 51 -1.61 -4.19 26.08
N LYS A 52 -1.23 -3.53 24.98
CA LYS A 52 -0.13 -2.58 24.96
C LYS A 52 -0.60 -1.19 25.42
N SER A 53 0.05 -0.67 26.44
CA SER A 53 -0.23 0.68 26.99
C SER A 53 0.64 1.78 26.38
N LYS A 54 1.64 1.41 25.57
CA LYS A 54 2.59 2.36 24.96
C LYS A 54 2.85 1.98 23.51
N GLU A 55 2.92 3.00 22.67
CA GLU A 55 3.25 2.90 21.25
C GLU A 55 4.49 3.77 20.95
N ARG A 56 5.31 3.30 20.00
CA ARG A 56 6.43 4.08 19.52
C ARG A 56 5.93 5.11 18.50
N VAL A 57 6.24 6.37 18.74
CA VAL A 57 5.92 7.47 17.85
C VAL A 57 7.20 8.23 17.46
N CYS A 58 7.20 8.85 16.32
CA CYS A 58 8.23 9.74 15.83
C CYS A 58 7.63 10.89 15.03
N THR A 59 8.44 11.90 14.73
CA THR A 59 8.05 12.94 13.79
C THR A 59 8.06 12.36 12.38
N LEU A 60 6.91 12.38 11.74
CA LEU A 60 6.72 11.93 10.36
C LEU A 60 6.78 13.12 9.41
N HIS A 61 7.34 12.89 8.24
CA HIS A 61 7.26 13.82 7.12
C HIS A 61 5.82 13.92 6.56
N ASN A 62 5.09 12.81 6.63
CA ASN A 62 3.68 12.66 6.25
C ASN A 62 3.37 12.88 4.76
N ASN A 63 4.38 13.20 3.93
CA ASN A 63 4.26 13.38 2.48
C ASN A 63 5.56 12.95 1.76
N VAL A 64 6.19 11.88 2.20
CA VAL A 64 7.44 11.37 1.59
C VAL A 64 7.24 11.10 0.10
N ALA A 65 8.13 11.64 -0.73
CA ALA A 65 8.13 11.48 -2.19
C ALA A 65 9.54 11.66 -2.74
N LEU A 66 9.84 11.05 -3.89
CA LEU A 66 11.17 11.14 -4.52
C LEU A 66 11.56 12.58 -4.87
N ASN A 67 10.59 13.39 -5.29
CA ASN A 67 10.82 14.80 -5.63
C ASN A 67 11.04 15.71 -4.41
N HIS A 68 10.84 15.20 -3.18
CA HIS A 68 11.17 15.91 -1.95
C HIS A 68 12.58 15.58 -1.44
N PHE A 69 13.26 14.66 -2.11
CA PHE A 69 14.63 14.29 -1.78
C PHE A 69 15.61 15.02 -2.70
N ILE A 70 16.48 15.85 -2.11
CA ILE A 70 17.54 16.57 -2.83
C ILE A 70 18.86 15.90 -2.50
N HIS A 71 19.54 15.41 -3.53
CA HIS A 71 20.87 14.83 -3.45
C HIS A 71 21.93 15.88 -3.83
N GLY A 72 22.98 16.02 -3.00
CA GLY A 72 24.10 16.92 -3.20
C GLY A 72 25.25 16.54 -2.26
N ASP A 73 26.08 17.50 -1.88
CA ASP A 73 27.14 17.29 -0.86
C ASP A 73 26.55 16.76 0.46
N LYS A 74 25.33 17.15 0.74
CA LYS A 74 24.47 16.57 1.79
C LYS A 74 23.12 16.22 1.19
N ASN A 75 22.47 15.22 1.76
CA ASN A 75 21.13 14.83 1.38
C ASN A 75 20.11 15.61 2.22
N TYR A 76 19.08 16.12 1.57
CA TYR A 76 18.00 16.88 2.22
C TYR A 76 16.65 16.27 1.87
N LEU A 77 15.79 16.20 2.86
CA LEU A 77 14.36 15.93 2.68
C LEU A 77 13.61 17.23 2.97
N ILE A 78 12.93 17.76 1.96
CA ILE A 78 12.24 19.06 2.00
C ILE A 78 10.72 18.88 2.09
N SER A 79 9.96 19.98 2.21
CA SER A 79 8.47 19.97 2.24
C SER A 79 7.88 19.31 3.49
N TRP A 80 8.34 19.73 4.65
CA TRP A 80 7.87 19.28 5.97
C TRP A 80 6.57 19.96 6.45
N ASP A 81 5.87 20.67 5.59
CA ASP A 81 4.67 21.46 5.94
C ASP A 81 3.55 20.62 6.54
N ASN A 82 3.51 19.34 6.24
CA ASN A 82 2.48 18.39 6.70
C ASN A 82 2.97 17.45 7.79
N TYR A 83 4.05 17.79 8.50
CA TYR A 83 4.59 16.92 9.54
C TYR A 83 3.55 16.61 10.63
N LEU A 84 3.65 15.43 11.21
CA LEU A 84 2.85 15.02 12.37
C LEU A 84 3.65 14.03 13.24
N VAL A 85 3.16 13.77 14.44
CA VAL A 85 3.76 12.76 15.34
C VAL A 85 2.85 11.54 15.36
N ASP A 86 3.39 10.40 14.90
CA ASP A 86 2.64 9.14 14.82
C ASP A 86 3.61 7.96 14.65
N THR A 87 3.11 6.75 14.44
CA THR A 87 3.92 5.55 14.20
C THR A 87 4.75 5.67 12.90
N PRO A 88 6.04 5.25 12.90
CA PRO A 88 6.93 5.37 11.73
C PRO A 88 6.39 4.66 10.47
N ILE A 89 5.52 3.68 10.64
CA ILE A 89 4.92 2.90 9.56
C ILE A 89 4.11 3.75 8.58
N LEU A 90 3.51 4.86 9.05
CA LEU A 90 2.67 5.68 8.19
C LEU A 90 3.46 6.39 7.08
N ASP A 91 4.70 6.82 7.33
CA ASP A 91 5.55 7.39 6.27
C ASP A 91 5.97 6.33 5.24
N LEU A 92 6.37 5.15 5.72
CA LEU A 92 6.68 4.02 4.83
C LEU A 92 5.48 3.62 3.97
N TYR A 93 4.28 3.50 4.58
CA TYR A 93 3.05 3.17 3.86
C TYR A 93 2.68 4.23 2.84
N LYS A 94 2.73 5.52 3.21
CA LYS A 94 2.39 6.62 2.29
C LYS A 94 3.36 6.69 1.11
N PHE A 95 4.66 6.51 1.37
CA PHE A 95 5.67 6.43 0.34
C PHE A 95 5.45 5.23 -0.58
N TYR A 96 5.23 4.03 0.00
CA TYR A 96 4.90 2.84 -0.79
C TYR A 96 3.69 3.09 -1.70
N LYS A 97 2.60 3.60 -1.15
CA LYS A 97 1.36 3.86 -1.89
C LYS A 97 1.54 4.86 -3.01
N LYS A 98 2.39 5.86 -2.85
CA LYS A 98 2.60 6.94 -3.82
C LYS A 98 3.54 6.52 -4.95
N GLU A 99 4.67 5.95 -4.61
CA GLU A 99 5.78 5.69 -5.53
C GLU A 99 6.52 4.38 -5.27
N GLY A 100 6.59 3.97 -4.00
CA GLY A 100 7.43 2.88 -3.54
C GLY A 100 7.13 1.54 -4.20
N TYR A 101 5.87 1.29 -4.58
CA TYR A 101 5.48 0.06 -5.27
C TYR A 101 6.12 -0.11 -6.67
N LYS A 102 6.75 0.95 -7.20
CA LYS A 102 7.50 0.93 -8.46
C LYS A 102 9.01 0.71 -8.26
N LEU A 103 9.45 0.65 -7.02
CA LEU A 103 10.84 0.54 -6.61
C LEU A 103 11.11 -0.86 -6.04
N ASP A 104 12.40 -1.19 -5.86
CA ASP A 104 12.80 -2.34 -5.05
C ASP A 104 12.56 -2.04 -3.56
N PHE A 105 11.30 -2.16 -3.16
CA PHE A 105 10.88 -1.81 -1.81
C PHE A 105 11.38 -2.78 -0.73
N PRO A 106 11.53 -4.09 -0.99
CA PRO A 106 12.21 -4.99 -0.06
C PRO A 106 13.61 -4.53 0.30
N TYR A 107 14.40 -4.12 -0.68
CA TYR A 107 15.73 -3.56 -0.43
C TYR A 107 15.67 -2.27 0.40
N LEU A 108 14.75 -1.36 0.08
CA LEU A 108 14.54 -0.13 0.87
C LEU A 108 14.17 -0.43 2.32
N LEU A 109 13.29 -1.40 2.56
CA LEU A 109 12.94 -1.82 3.92
C LEU A 109 14.12 -2.43 4.66
N LYS A 110 14.96 -3.21 3.99
CA LYS A 110 16.18 -3.74 4.58
C LYS A 110 17.09 -2.61 5.06
N VAL A 111 17.40 -1.65 4.20
CA VAL A 111 18.23 -0.48 4.55
C VAL A 111 17.59 0.35 5.67
N TYR A 112 16.28 0.56 5.61
CA TYR A 112 15.54 1.25 6.66
C TYR A 112 15.69 0.56 8.03
N ASN A 113 15.54 -0.76 8.07
CA ASN A 113 15.67 -1.56 9.28
C ASN A 113 17.08 -1.55 9.88
N GLU A 114 18.13 -1.26 9.11
CA GLU A 114 19.50 -1.09 9.62
C GLU A 114 19.62 0.16 10.51
N THR A 115 18.83 1.20 10.22
CA THR A 115 18.82 2.46 10.97
C THR A 115 17.73 2.48 12.05
N LEU A 116 16.52 2.07 11.71
CA LEU A 116 15.35 2.02 12.58
C LEU A 116 14.68 0.65 12.47
N SER A 117 15.10 -0.28 13.32
CA SER A 117 14.50 -1.63 13.33
C SER A 117 13.01 -1.55 13.69
N LEU A 118 12.18 -2.06 12.79
CA LEU A 118 10.74 -2.18 13.01
C LEU A 118 10.42 -3.31 13.97
N THR A 119 9.48 -3.09 14.86
CA THR A 119 8.95 -4.14 15.73
C THR A 119 8.03 -5.11 14.94
N ASP A 120 7.73 -6.27 15.51
CA ASP A 120 6.90 -7.26 14.81
C ASP A 120 5.49 -6.75 14.55
N GLU A 121 4.91 -5.99 15.48
CA GLU A 121 3.61 -5.34 15.28
C GLU A 121 3.65 -4.24 14.20
N GLU A 122 4.75 -3.50 14.09
CA GLU A 122 4.92 -2.50 13.04
C GLU A 122 5.08 -3.15 11.67
N LYS A 123 5.87 -4.21 11.56
CA LYS A 123 5.99 -5.00 10.33
C LYS A 123 4.65 -5.59 9.91
N MET A 124 3.92 -6.17 10.87
CA MET A 124 2.59 -6.73 10.60
C MET A 124 1.61 -5.64 10.14
N LEU A 125 1.59 -4.49 10.80
CA LEU A 125 0.74 -3.35 10.41
C LEU A 125 1.09 -2.85 9.02
N PHE A 126 2.38 -2.71 8.71
CA PHE A 126 2.84 -2.32 7.38
C PHE A 126 2.35 -3.31 6.31
N ASN A 127 2.55 -4.61 6.51
CA ASN A 127 2.11 -5.66 5.59
C ASN A 127 0.59 -5.64 5.38
N ILE A 128 -0.20 -5.38 6.44
CA ILE A 128 -1.65 -5.21 6.35
C ILE A 128 -1.99 -4.02 5.46
N LEU A 129 -1.39 -2.85 5.71
CA LEU A 129 -1.69 -1.61 5.02
C LEU A 129 -1.37 -1.69 3.52
N ILE A 130 -0.20 -2.24 3.14
CA ILE A 130 0.17 -2.38 1.72
C ILE A 130 -0.62 -3.47 1.00
N SER A 131 -1.23 -4.40 1.73
CA SER A 131 -2.10 -5.44 1.15
C SER A 131 -3.51 -4.94 0.86
N ILE A 132 -3.86 -3.71 1.25
CA ILE A 132 -5.15 -3.10 0.91
C ILE A 132 -5.05 -2.43 -0.45
N PRO A 133 -5.72 -2.96 -1.51
CA PRO A 133 -5.68 -2.36 -2.83
C PRO A 133 -6.23 -0.93 -2.85
N PRO A 134 -5.59 -0.01 -3.59
CA PRO A 134 -6.17 1.31 -3.87
C PRO A 134 -7.51 1.16 -4.58
N LYS A 135 -8.47 2.05 -4.29
CA LYS A 135 -9.74 2.04 -5.02
C LYS A 135 -9.54 2.33 -6.51
N ILE A 136 -10.10 1.51 -7.37
CA ILE A 136 -10.17 1.75 -8.82
C ILE A 136 -11.27 2.78 -9.05
N VAL A 137 -10.88 4.04 -9.19
CA VAL A 137 -11.82 5.13 -9.45
C VAL A 137 -12.05 5.26 -10.96
N ARG A 138 -13.31 5.39 -11.37
CA ARG A 138 -13.65 5.66 -12.77
C ARG A 138 -13.23 7.08 -13.14
N ILE A 139 -12.46 7.20 -14.21
CA ILE A 139 -12.01 8.46 -14.81
C ILE A 139 -12.68 8.56 -16.18
N ASP A 140 -13.02 9.77 -16.63
CA ASP A 140 -13.74 9.97 -17.90
C ASP A 140 -12.90 9.58 -19.12
N ASN A 141 -11.57 9.67 -19.03
CA ASN A 141 -10.67 9.26 -20.11
C ASN A 141 -10.37 7.75 -20.02
N GLU A 142 -10.61 7.03 -21.10
CA GLU A 142 -10.44 5.57 -21.16
C GLU A 142 -8.97 5.11 -21.06
N MET A 143 -8.04 5.88 -21.60
CA MET A 143 -6.59 5.60 -21.48
C MET A 143 -6.13 5.75 -20.03
N ASP A 144 -6.56 6.83 -19.35
CA ASP A 144 -6.23 7.08 -17.96
C ASP A 144 -6.85 6.03 -17.03
N ASN A 145 -8.05 5.56 -17.33
CA ASN A 145 -8.68 4.44 -16.63
C ASN A 145 -7.85 3.16 -16.74
N THR A 146 -7.43 2.81 -17.94
CA THR A 146 -6.62 1.60 -18.17
C THR A 146 -5.28 1.69 -17.46
N TYR A 147 -4.65 2.87 -17.48
CA TYR A 147 -3.40 3.12 -16.76
C TYR A 147 -3.58 3.01 -15.24
N ASN A 148 -4.66 3.58 -14.70
CA ASN A 148 -5.00 3.50 -13.27
C ASN A 148 -5.24 2.06 -12.81
N ILE A 149 -5.97 1.26 -13.61
CA ILE A 149 -6.19 -0.16 -13.33
C ILE A 149 -4.86 -0.93 -13.34
N LYS A 150 -4.00 -0.72 -14.33
CA LYS A 150 -2.68 -1.35 -14.39
C LYS A 150 -1.82 -0.98 -13.19
N ASN A 151 -1.79 0.29 -12.78
CA ASN A 151 -1.06 0.75 -11.60
C ASN A 151 -1.59 0.09 -10.31
N THR A 152 -2.92 -0.08 -10.20
CA THR A 152 -3.51 -0.79 -9.06
C THR A 152 -3.03 -2.23 -9.00
N PHE A 153 -2.96 -2.95 -10.11
CA PHE A 153 -2.42 -4.31 -10.12
C PHE A 153 -0.91 -4.34 -9.85
N SER A 154 -0.14 -3.42 -10.41
CA SER A 154 1.29 -3.29 -10.11
C SER A 154 1.52 -3.07 -8.61
N TYR A 155 0.70 -2.23 -7.98
CA TYR A 155 0.72 -2.02 -6.53
C TYR A 155 0.46 -3.33 -5.75
N ILE A 156 -0.57 -4.09 -6.15
CA ILE A 156 -0.93 -5.35 -5.48
C ILE A 156 0.20 -6.39 -5.63
N TYR A 157 0.72 -6.59 -6.84
CA TYR A 157 1.80 -7.54 -7.09
C TYR A 157 3.08 -7.20 -6.35
N SER A 158 3.48 -5.92 -6.35
CA SER A 158 4.61 -5.45 -5.56
C SER A 158 4.38 -5.69 -4.06
N GLY A 159 3.17 -5.41 -3.54
CA GLY A 159 2.82 -5.65 -2.14
C GLY A 159 2.92 -7.12 -1.74
N ILE A 160 2.48 -8.04 -2.61
CA ILE A 160 2.63 -9.49 -2.39
C ILE A 160 4.11 -9.85 -2.29
N GLY A 161 4.97 -9.31 -3.16
CA GLY A 161 6.42 -9.51 -3.10
C GLY A 161 7.00 -9.04 -1.77
N VAL A 162 6.72 -7.80 -1.37
CA VAL A 162 7.19 -7.23 -0.09
C VAL A 162 6.74 -8.07 1.11
N VAL A 163 5.47 -8.48 1.15
CA VAL A 163 4.92 -9.31 2.24
C VAL A 163 5.59 -10.68 2.29
N SER A 164 5.94 -11.28 1.16
CA SER A 164 6.58 -12.59 1.11
C SER A 164 8.02 -12.58 1.65
N GLU A 165 8.74 -11.48 1.47
CA GLU A 165 10.11 -11.30 1.94
C GLU A 165 10.20 -10.84 3.40
N ASN A 166 9.13 -10.24 3.94
CA ASN A 166 9.05 -9.78 5.33
C ASN A 166 8.58 -10.85 6.34
N LYS A 167 8.35 -12.07 5.89
CA LYS A 167 7.99 -13.21 6.75
C LYS A 167 9.24 -13.88 7.31
#